data_498d2ee57c114d943b151b6e0c8072ff
#
_entry.id   498d2ee57c114d943b151b6e0c8072ff
#
_cell.length_a   1.000
_cell.length_b   1.000
_cell.length_c   1.000
_cell.angle_alpha   90.00
_cell.angle_beta   90.00
_cell.angle_gamma   90.00
#
_symmetry.space_group_name_H-M   'P 1'
#
loop_
_entity.id
_entity.type
_entity.pdbx_description
1 polymer ?
#
loop_
_entity_poly.entity_id
_entity_poly.type
_entity_poly.pdbx_seq_one_letter_code
_entity_poly.pdbx_strand_id
1 'polypeptide(L)'
;MNVTVVLDYGDNWWNQYDLDTQRGMATEMLAAGVDVNWFGDTGENPYAYIHSKVAVKDAESVWIGSGNWKSSSHPAPNEAGNRDWGVLVDDAGLADVVLNHLAFDENGAKDHITPVVASDAPSGWSMPSSTAIVGETAPGITGDFEANLLVCPDNCIDELVKA
;
A
#
# COMPACT_ATOMS: atom_id res chain seq x y z
N MET A 1 10.11 -3.76 -15.84
CA MET A 1 9.67 -2.87 -14.75
C MET A 1 9.83 -3.68 -13.48
N ASN A 2 10.54 -3.17 -12.50
CA ASN A 2 10.63 -3.82 -11.19
C ASN A 2 9.54 -3.22 -10.30
N VAL A 3 8.70 -4.07 -9.73
CA VAL A 3 7.64 -3.65 -8.81
C VAL A 3 7.83 -4.45 -7.53
N THR A 4 7.92 -3.75 -6.40
CA THR A 4 7.93 -4.35 -5.06
C THR A 4 6.68 -3.92 -4.33
N VAL A 5 6.04 -4.85 -3.64
CA VAL A 5 4.83 -4.62 -2.84
C VAL A 5 5.04 -5.20 -1.45
N VAL A 6 4.72 -4.43 -0.43
CA VAL A 6 4.67 -4.90 0.96
C VAL A 6 3.24 -4.81 1.44
N LEU A 7 2.71 -5.91 1.93
CA LEU A 7 1.33 -6.03 2.41
C LEU A 7 1.34 -6.43 3.89
N ASP A 8 0.44 -5.84 4.65
CA ASP A 8 0.18 -6.28 6.02
C ASP A 8 -0.37 -7.72 6.02
N TYR A 9 0.17 -8.59 6.87
CA TYR A 9 -0.25 -10.00 6.94
C TYR A 9 -1.66 -10.19 7.51
N GLY A 10 -2.11 -9.31 8.39
CA GLY A 10 -3.51 -9.11 8.76
C GLY A 10 -4.16 -10.17 9.67
N ASP A 11 -3.42 -11.11 10.23
CA ASP A 11 -3.96 -12.26 10.98
C ASP A 11 -4.89 -11.91 12.17
N ASN A 12 -4.74 -10.73 12.75
CA ASN A 12 -5.43 -10.40 14.00
C ASN A 12 -6.73 -9.58 13.83
N TRP A 13 -6.99 -9.03 12.63
CA TRP A 13 -8.03 -8.01 12.44
C TRP A 13 -8.99 -8.31 11.29
N TRP A 14 -8.67 -9.28 10.45
CA TRP A 14 -9.40 -9.54 9.22
C TRP A 14 -10.26 -10.80 9.36
N ASN A 15 -11.41 -10.81 8.74
CA ASN A 15 -12.18 -12.04 8.60
C ASN A 15 -11.51 -12.96 7.56
N GLN A 16 -11.81 -14.26 7.61
CA GLN A 16 -11.18 -15.25 6.75
C GLN A 16 -11.36 -14.97 5.25
N TYR A 17 -12.48 -14.40 4.85
CA TYR A 17 -12.74 -14.06 3.45
C TYR A 17 -11.80 -12.95 2.95
N ASP A 18 -11.59 -11.92 3.76
CA ASP A 18 -10.67 -10.83 3.40
C ASP A 18 -9.23 -11.34 3.34
N LEU A 19 -8.82 -12.21 4.28
CA LEU A 19 -7.50 -12.85 4.29
C LEU A 19 -7.28 -13.72 3.05
N ASP A 20 -8.26 -14.56 2.71
CA ASP A 20 -8.18 -15.42 1.54
C ASP A 20 -8.08 -14.60 0.25
N THR A 21 -8.84 -13.51 0.16
CA THR A 21 -8.78 -12.59 -0.98
C THR A 21 -7.42 -11.91 -1.08
N GLN A 22 -6.88 -11.43 0.03
CA GLN A 22 -5.57 -10.78 0.06
C GLN A 22 -4.45 -11.75 -0.32
N ARG A 23 -4.45 -12.95 0.24
CA ARG A 23 -3.46 -13.99 -0.05
C ARG A 23 -3.52 -14.43 -1.52
N GLY A 24 -4.73 -14.64 -2.03
CA GLY A 24 -4.92 -14.97 -3.44
C GLY A 24 -4.41 -13.86 -4.36
N MET A 25 -4.75 -12.60 -4.09
CA MET A 25 -4.25 -11.47 -4.88
C MET A 25 -2.72 -11.34 -4.81
N ALA A 26 -2.12 -11.54 -3.64
CA ALA A 26 -0.67 -11.50 -3.47
C ALA A 26 0.03 -12.58 -4.31
N THR A 27 -0.50 -13.80 -4.33
CA THR A 27 0.05 -14.90 -5.14
C THR A 27 -0.14 -14.68 -6.64
N GLU A 28 -1.21 -14.02 -7.08
CA GLU A 28 -1.38 -13.61 -8.48
C GLU A 28 -0.36 -12.53 -8.89
N MET A 29 -0.11 -11.55 -8.03
CA MET A 29 0.96 -10.56 -8.26
C MET A 29 2.33 -11.24 -8.36
N LEU A 30 2.63 -12.18 -7.46
CA LEU A 30 3.86 -12.98 -7.50
C LEU A 30 3.98 -13.74 -8.83
N ALA A 31 2.91 -14.39 -9.27
CA ALA A 31 2.87 -15.11 -10.55
C ALA A 31 3.09 -14.19 -11.76
N ALA A 32 2.69 -12.92 -11.65
CA ALA A 32 2.93 -11.87 -12.65
C ALA A 32 4.36 -11.30 -12.60
N GLY A 33 5.22 -11.76 -11.69
CA GLY A 33 6.61 -11.33 -11.56
C GLY A 33 6.83 -10.10 -10.69
N VAL A 34 5.86 -9.76 -9.84
CA VAL A 34 5.99 -8.73 -8.82
C VAL A 34 6.73 -9.32 -7.62
N ASP A 35 7.64 -8.56 -7.02
CA ASP A 35 8.25 -8.88 -5.74
C ASP A 35 7.25 -8.52 -4.63
N VAL A 36 6.64 -9.53 -4.01
CA VAL A 36 5.58 -9.34 -3.00
C VAL A 36 6.02 -9.92 -1.68
N ASN A 37 5.86 -9.12 -0.63
CA ASN A 37 6.30 -9.46 0.71
C ASN A 37 5.18 -9.23 1.73
N TRP A 38 5.11 -10.10 2.73
CA TRP A 38 4.30 -9.93 3.92
C TRP A 38 5.03 -9.15 4.99
N PHE A 39 4.35 -8.25 5.66
CA PHE A 39 4.80 -7.64 6.89
C PHE A 39 3.99 -8.22 8.04
N GLY A 40 4.69 -8.69 9.07
CA GLY A 40 4.03 -9.10 10.30
C GLY A 40 3.74 -10.60 10.44
N ASP A 41 4.20 -11.43 9.52
CA ASP A 41 4.01 -12.89 9.56
C ASP A 41 4.76 -13.59 10.71
N THR A 42 5.73 -12.94 11.34
CA THR A 42 6.61 -13.56 12.34
C THR A 42 6.11 -13.47 13.79
N GLY A 43 4.98 -12.80 14.03
CA GLY A 43 4.34 -12.72 15.35
C GLY A 43 4.92 -11.69 16.32
N GLU A 44 6.13 -11.16 16.09
CA GLU A 44 6.72 -10.05 16.85
C GLU A 44 6.96 -8.88 15.91
N ASN A 45 6.06 -7.90 15.89
CA ASN A 45 6.12 -6.80 14.94
C ASN A 45 6.52 -5.50 15.62
N PRO A 46 7.36 -4.65 14.98
CA PRO A 46 7.67 -3.31 15.49
C PRO A 46 6.45 -2.40 15.50
N TYR A 47 5.49 -2.65 14.63
CA TYR A 47 4.21 -1.94 14.53
C TYR A 47 3.05 -2.91 14.67
N ALA A 48 1.91 -2.42 15.14
CA ALA A 48 0.69 -3.23 15.25
C ALA A 48 0.19 -3.71 13.88
N TYR A 49 0.36 -2.87 12.84
CA TYR A 49 0.03 -3.14 11.43
C TYR A 49 0.53 -2.00 10.55
N ILE A 50 0.70 -2.25 9.27
CA ILE A 50 0.93 -1.20 8.27
C ILE A 50 -0.42 -0.65 7.80
N HIS A 51 -0.68 0.63 8.07
CA HIS A 51 -1.92 1.28 7.64
C HIS A 51 -1.71 2.33 6.54
N SER A 52 -0.49 2.61 6.15
CA SER A 52 -0.16 3.50 5.05
C SER A 52 -0.64 2.93 3.72
N LYS A 53 -1.15 3.79 2.84
CA LYS A 53 -1.47 3.49 1.46
C LYS A 53 -0.65 4.46 0.62
N VAL A 54 0.50 4.00 0.20
CA VAL A 54 1.48 4.80 -0.53
C VAL A 54 2.00 4.00 -1.72
N ALA A 55 2.25 4.67 -2.80
CA ALA A 55 2.94 4.12 -3.95
C ALA A 55 3.93 5.13 -4.51
N VAL A 56 5.11 4.68 -4.87
CA VAL A 56 6.12 5.49 -5.55
C VAL A 56 6.33 4.92 -6.94
N LYS A 57 6.28 5.78 -7.94
CA LYS A 57 6.48 5.42 -9.33
C LYS A 57 7.77 6.05 -9.85
N ASP A 58 8.68 5.20 -10.35
CA ASP A 58 9.90 5.57 -11.06
C ASP A 58 10.82 6.55 -10.31
N ALA A 59 10.70 6.65 -8.98
CA ALA A 59 11.35 7.66 -8.13
C ALA A 59 11.04 9.12 -8.56
N GLU A 60 9.92 9.35 -9.19
CA GLU A 60 9.50 10.65 -9.71
C GLU A 60 8.18 11.13 -9.14
N SER A 61 7.26 10.19 -8.85
CA SER A 61 5.91 10.52 -8.38
C SER A 61 5.55 9.70 -7.15
N VAL A 62 4.79 10.31 -6.24
CA VAL A 62 4.27 9.68 -5.03
C VAL A 62 2.75 9.76 -5.01
N TRP A 63 2.08 8.64 -4.80
CA TRP A 63 0.67 8.59 -4.46
C TRP A 63 0.50 8.24 -2.99
N ILE A 64 -0.32 9.00 -2.28
CA ILE A 64 -0.70 8.76 -0.89
C ILE A 64 -2.22 8.84 -0.80
N GLY A 65 -2.85 7.89 -0.11
CA GLY A 65 -4.29 7.86 0.02
C GLY A 65 -4.82 7.31 1.34
N SER A 66 -6.12 7.51 1.57
CA SER A 66 -6.84 6.98 2.72
C SER A 66 -7.48 5.62 2.43
N GLY A 67 -7.78 5.33 1.17
CA GLY A 67 -8.51 4.14 0.76
C GLY A 67 -7.67 2.87 0.75
N ASN A 68 -8.21 1.80 1.33
CA ASN A 68 -7.59 0.48 1.19
C ASN A 68 -7.71 -0.02 -0.26
N TRP A 69 -6.77 -0.85 -0.70
CA TRP A 69 -6.78 -1.49 -2.03
C TRP A 69 -7.85 -2.58 -2.12
N LYS A 70 -9.11 -2.20 -1.99
CA LYS A 70 -10.28 -3.11 -2.06
C LYS A 70 -11.51 -2.42 -2.63
N SER A 71 -12.52 -3.21 -3.03
CA SER A 71 -13.73 -2.73 -3.69
C SER A 71 -14.50 -1.67 -2.89
N SER A 72 -14.46 -1.71 -1.56
CA SER A 72 -15.14 -0.68 -0.76
C SER A 72 -14.53 0.71 -0.90
N SER A 73 -13.23 0.82 -1.19
CA SER A 73 -12.54 2.09 -1.42
C SER A 73 -12.34 2.39 -2.92
N HIS A 74 -12.38 1.34 -3.74
CA HIS A 74 -12.30 1.43 -5.20
C HIS A 74 -13.47 0.68 -5.84
N PRO A 75 -14.72 1.17 -5.68
CA PRO A 75 -15.91 0.49 -6.20
C PRO A 75 -15.92 0.49 -7.73
N ALA A 76 -16.56 -0.51 -8.31
CA ALA A 76 -16.83 -0.49 -9.74
C ALA A 76 -17.76 0.70 -10.10
N PRO A 77 -17.78 1.14 -11.36
CA PRO A 77 -18.66 2.22 -11.79
C PRO A 77 -20.13 1.93 -11.41
N ASN A 78 -20.77 2.92 -10.80
CA ASN A 78 -22.15 2.87 -10.28
C ASN A 78 -22.39 1.99 -9.04
N GLU A 79 -21.31 1.52 -8.39
CA GLU A 79 -21.43 0.87 -7.09
C GLU A 79 -21.17 1.85 -5.95
N ALA A 80 -21.77 1.59 -4.79
CA ALA A 80 -21.52 2.38 -3.59
C ALA A 80 -20.18 1.98 -2.97
N GLY A 81 -19.42 2.96 -2.52
CA GLY A 81 -18.15 2.75 -1.84
C GLY A 81 -17.89 3.79 -0.77
N ASN A 82 -16.72 3.68 -0.13
CA ASN A 82 -16.24 4.67 0.80
C ASN A 82 -15.94 5.98 0.08
N ARG A 83 -16.02 7.09 0.80
CA ARG A 83 -15.48 8.35 0.34
C ARG A 83 -14.04 8.47 0.83
N ASP A 84 -13.12 8.13 -0.03
CA ASP A 84 -11.69 8.22 0.22
C ASP A 84 -11.08 9.43 -0.52
N TRP A 85 -9.87 9.78 -0.15
CA TRP A 85 -9.09 10.80 -0.82
C TRP A 85 -7.70 10.26 -1.15
N GLY A 86 -7.07 10.84 -2.13
CA GLY A 86 -5.68 10.56 -2.47
C GLY A 86 -5.04 11.79 -3.09
N VAL A 87 -3.74 11.87 -2.97
CA VAL A 87 -2.90 12.89 -3.58
C VAL A 87 -1.84 12.18 -4.41
N LEU A 88 -1.69 12.61 -5.65
CA LEU A 88 -0.55 12.26 -6.51
C LEU A 88 0.31 13.50 -6.64
N VAL A 89 1.58 13.39 -6.28
CA VAL A 89 2.57 14.46 -6.34
C VAL A 89 3.69 14.04 -7.28
N ASP A 90 3.91 14.83 -8.32
CA ASP A 90 5.03 14.67 -9.24
C ASP A 90 6.20 15.52 -8.72
N ASP A 91 7.01 14.91 -7.84
CA ASP A 91 8.20 15.53 -7.24
C ASP A 91 9.21 14.44 -6.86
N ALA A 92 10.37 14.47 -7.51
CA ALA A 92 11.42 13.48 -7.29
C ALA A 92 12.05 13.59 -5.88
N GLY A 93 12.08 14.77 -5.29
CA GLY A 93 12.60 14.98 -3.93
C GLY A 93 11.71 14.32 -2.89
N LEU A 94 10.38 14.50 -3.01
CA LEU A 94 9.41 13.80 -2.17
C LEU A 94 9.44 12.29 -2.41
N ALA A 95 9.55 11.86 -3.65
CA ALA A 95 9.66 10.44 -3.99
C ALA A 95 10.88 9.79 -3.33
N ASP A 96 12.03 10.46 -3.33
CA ASP A 96 13.25 9.97 -2.67
C ASP A 96 13.08 9.87 -1.15
N VAL A 97 12.46 10.87 -0.52
CA VAL A 97 12.16 10.84 0.92
C VAL A 97 11.25 9.67 1.28
N VAL A 98 10.18 9.44 0.51
CA VAL A 98 9.25 8.34 0.74
C VAL A 98 9.92 6.98 0.50
N LEU A 99 10.72 6.85 -0.57
CA LEU A 99 11.46 5.60 -0.84
C LEU A 99 12.45 5.28 0.29
N ASN A 100 13.17 6.28 0.80
CA ASN A 100 14.08 6.09 1.93
C ASN A 100 13.33 5.62 3.18
N HIS A 101 12.13 6.14 3.42
CA HIS A 101 11.29 5.72 4.55
C HIS A 101 10.79 4.29 4.37
N LEU A 102 10.28 3.93 3.20
CA LEU A 102 9.88 2.56 2.89
C LEU A 102 11.05 1.58 3.01
N ALA A 103 12.24 1.97 2.52
CA ALA A 103 13.45 1.17 2.66
C ALA A 103 13.92 1.04 4.11
N PHE A 104 13.71 2.07 4.94
CA PHE A 104 13.98 1.98 6.38
C PHE A 104 13.02 0.99 7.06
N ASP A 105 11.74 1.04 6.77
CA ASP A 105 10.75 0.09 7.29
C ASP A 105 11.09 -1.34 6.86
N GLU A 106 11.41 -1.55 5.59
CA GLU A 106 11.81 -2.84 5.05
C GLU A 106 13.09 -3.38 5.71
N ASN A 107 14.13 -2.56 5.83
CA ASN A 107 15.41 -2.96 6.40
C ASN A 107 15.37 -3.04 7.93
N GLY A 108 14.69 -2.13 8.60
CA GLY A 108 14.51 -2.12 10.05
C GLY A 108 13.60 -3.24 10.55
N ALA A 109 12.65 -3.63 9.71
CA ALA A 109 11.68 -4.69 9.97
C ALA A 109 12.00 -6.00 9.23
N LYS A 110 13.23 -6.18 8.74
CA LYS A 110 13.62 -7.34 7.91
C LYS A 110 13.31 -8.70 8.53
N ASP A 111 13.30 -8.80 9.85
CA ASP A 111 12.97 -10.02 10.58
C ASP A 111 11.43 -10.23 10.67
N HIS A 112 10.65 -9.24 10.20
CA HIS A 112 9.20 -9.23 10.17
C HIS A 112 8.64 -9.18 8.74
N ILE A 113 9.53 -9.17 7.74
CA ILE A 113 9.17 -9.23 6.32
C ILE A 113 9.51 -10.61 5.79
N THR A 114 8.50 -11.28 5.23
CA THR A 114 8.63 -12.59 4.62
C THR A 114 8.14 -12.57 3.18
N PRO A 115 8.85 -13.21 2.24
CA PRO A 115 8.38 -13.28 0.85
C PRO A 115 7.06 -14.04 0.74
N VAL A 116 6.16 -13.53 -0.10
CA VAL A 116 4.98 -14.29 -0.52
C VAL A 116 5.44 -15.50 -1.33
N VAL A 117 4.83 -16.65 -1.06
CA VAL A 117 5.11 -17.89 -1.78
C VAL A 117 3.83 -18.45 -2.41
N ALA A 118 3.95 -19.24 -3.46
CA ALA A 118 2.79 -19.76 -4.19
C ALA A 118 1.84 -20.60 -3.32
N SER A 119 2.34 -21.20 -2.23
CA SER A 119 1.53 -21.94 -1.27
C SER A 119 0.67 -21.08 -0.36
N ASP A 120 0.83 -19.76 -0.37
CA ASP A 120 -0.02 -18.85 0.40
C ASP A 120 -1.41 -18.71 -0.24
N ALA A 121 -1.55 -19.10 -1.51
CA ALA A 121 -2.83 -19.11 -2.18
C ALA A 121 -3.83 -20.02 -1.45
N PRO A 122 -5.02 -19.53 -1.11
CA PRO A 122 -6.06 -20.36 -0.51
C PRO A 122 -6.50 -21.47 -1.46
N SER A 123 -6.87 -22.62 -0.88
CA SER A 123 -7.37 -23.74 -1.68
C SER A 123 -8.63 -23.34 -2.47
N GLY A 124 -8.60 -23.59 -3.77
CA GLY A 124 -9.69 -23.24 -4.66
C GLY A 124 -9.80 -21.75 -5.03
N TRP A 125 -8.78 -20.96 -4.70
CA TRP A 125 -8.71 -19.56 -5.12
C TRP A 125 -8.79 -19.41 -6.64
N SER A 126 -9.54 -18.42 -7.06
CA SER A 126 -9.52 -17.94 -8.45
C SER A 126 -9.69 -16.43 -8.45
N MET A 127 -8.94 -15.75 -9.30
CA MET A 127 -9.06 -14.30 -9.47
C MET A 127 -10.50 -13.91 -9.76
N PRO A 128 -11.11 -13.01 -8.99
CA PRO A 128 -12.41 -12.45 -9.34
C PRO A 128 -12.33 -11.79 -10.73
N SER A 129 -13.36 -11.95 -11.54
CA SER A 129 -13.42 -11.26 -12.82
C SER A 129 -13.41 -9.75 -12.57
N SER A 130 -12.35 -9.06 -12.99
CA SER A 130 -12.27 -7.61 -12.87
C SER A 130 -12.64 -6.94 -14.19
N THR A 131 -13.52 -5.95 -14.12
CA THR A 131 -13.64 -4.96 -15.19
C THR A 131 -12.54 -3.92 -14.97
N ALA A 132 -11.77 -3.61 -16.02
CA ALA A 132 -10.77 -2.55 -15.91
C ALA A 132 -11.44 -1.25 -15.48
N ILE A 133 -11.00 -0.70 -14.34
CA ILE A 133 -11.47 0.60 -13.86
C ILE A 133 -10.71 1.65 -14.66
N VAL A 134 -11.41 2.35 -15.54
CA VAL A 134 -10.87 3.56 -16.17
C VAL A 134 -11.17 4.71 -15.23
N GLY A 135 -10.16 5.09 -14.42
CA GLY A 135 -10.28 6.24 -13.53
C GLY A 135 -10.34 7.54 -14.33
N GLU A 136 -11.23 8.44 -13.95
CA GLU A 136 -11.15 9.83 -14.40
C GLU A 136 -10.01 10.52 -13.65
N THR A 137 -9.12 11.19 -14.40
CA THR A 137 -8.09 12.03 -13.79
C THR A 137 -8.74 13.31 -13.25
N ALA A 138 -8.60 13.54 -11.94
CA ALA A 138 -8.95 14.83 -11.37
C ALA A 138 -8.06 15.94 -11.96
N PRO A 139 -8.55 17.17 -12.10
CA PRO A 139 -7.73 18.30 -12.52
C PRO A 139 -6.59 18.51 -11.54
N GLY A 140 -5.35 18.53 -12.04
CA GLY A 140 -4.17 18.81 -11.25
C GLY A 140 -4.05 20.28 -10.86
N ILE A 141 -3.41 20.54 -9.75
CA ILE A 141 -2.96 21.87 -9.33
C ILE A 141 -1.45 21.91 -9.53
N THR A 142 -0.97 22.91 -10.27
CA THR A 142 0.47 23.13 -10.48
C THR A 142 0.91 24.39 -9.76
N GLY A 143 2.04 24.33 -9.07
CA GLY A 143 2.61 25.46 -8.35
C GLY A 143 3.80 25.04 -7.51
N ASP A 144 4.42 26.02 -6.86
CA ASP A 144 5.45 25.76 -5.87
C ASP A 144 4.75 25.44 -4.54
N PHE A 145 5.07 24.28 -3.97
CA PHE A 145 4.51 23.80 -2.70
C PHE A 145 5.62 23.53 -1.71
N GLU A 146 5.35 23.78 -0.44
CA GLU A 146 6.12 23.21 0.64
C GLU A 146 5.36 21.97 1.16
N ALA A 147 6.01 20.81 1.17
CA ALA A 147 5.43 19.57 1.63
C ALA A 147 6.33 18.90 2.66
N ASN A 148 5.75 18.45 3.76
CA ASN A 148 6.43 17.68 4.79
C ASN A 148 5.80 16.30 4.90
N LEU A 149 6.62 15.26 4.89
CA LEU A 149 6.16 13.90 5.12
C LEU A 149 5.92 13.68 6.62
N LEU A 150 4.68 13.32 6.96
CA LEU A 150 4.30 12.93 8.32
C LEU A 150 4.12 11.41 8.37
N VAL A 151 4.91 10.76 9.20
CA VAL A 151 4.83 9.31 9.42
C VAL A 151 4.60 9.04 10.89
N CYS A 152 3.52 8.33 11.20
CA CYS A 152 3.21 7.93 12.56
C CYS A 152 3.69 6.50 12.82
N PRO A 153 4.32 6.22 13.96
CA PRO A 153 4.52 7.14 15.10
C PRO A 153 5.77 8.03 15.04
N ASP A 154 6.58 7.97 13.99
CA ASP A 154 7.96 8.46 13.97
C ASP A 154 8.08 9.98 14.18
N ASN A 155 7.39 10.78 13.35
CA ASN A 155 7.52 12.25 13.41
C ASN A 155 6.19 13.01 13.42
N CYS A 156 5.06 12.33 13.29
CA CYS A 156 3.80 13.01 13.03
C CYS A 156 3.35 13.95 14.15
N ILE A 157 3.63 13.64 15.41
CA ILE A 157 3.23 14.49 16.53
C ILE A 157 4.10 15.76 16.54
N ASP A 158 5.41 15.61 16.40
CA ASP A 158 6.34 16.72 16.46
C ASP A 158 6.14 17.71 15.31
N GLU A 159 5.83 17.23 14.11
CA GLU A 159 5.59 18.08 12.95
C GLU A 159 4.21 18.75 13.00
N LEU A 160 3.16 18.05 13.45
CA LEU A 160 1.83 18.65 13.61
C LEU A 160 1.79 19.74 14.68
N VAL A 161 2.63 19.65 15.71
CA VAL A 161 2.70 20.68 16.77
C VAL A 161 3.45 21.94 16.30
N LYS A 162 4.31 21.81 15.30
CA LYS A 162 5.06 22.95 14.71
C LYS A 162 4.25 23.73 13.67
N ALA A 163 3.21 23.13 13.08
CA ALA A 163 2.37 23.73 12.05
C ALA A 163 1.28 24.63 12.68
#